data_229b2747efe4c3265c0d344f5479920f
#
_entry.id   229b2747efe4c3265c0d344f5479920f
#
_cell.length_a   1.000
_cell.length_b   1.000
_cell.length_c   1.000
_cell.angle_alpha   90.00
_cell.angle_beta   90.00
_cell.angle_gamma   90.00
#
_symmetry.space_group_name_H-M   'P 1'
#
loop_
_entity.id
_entity.type
_entity.pdbx_description
1 polymer ?
#
loop_
_entity_poly.entity_id
_entity_poly.type
_entity_poly.pdbx_seq_one_letter_code
_entity_poly.pdbx_strand_id
1 'polypeptide(L)'
;MTEDALIRVRMSQAYAHYGGDLVDGAKMMQLFGDIATELLIRHDGDEGLFVAYDMVEFRAPVFAGDYIEARGRITRAGNTSRAMSFEAFKVAEAGRDEADPSRAYALEEPVLVARATGTCVVPKDKQRRKGD
;
A
#
# COMPACT_ATOMS: atom_id res chain seq x y z
N MET A 1 8.34 -8.80 -16.14
CA MET A 1 8.23 -7.73 -15.13
C MET A 1 8.59 -8.26 -13.76
N THR A 2 8.88 -7.39 -12.84
CA THR A 2 9.21 -7.77 -11.48
C THR A 2 8.01 -8.39 -10.78
N GLU A 3 8.31 -9.20 -9.77
CA GLU A 3 7.28 -9.76 -8.90
C GLU A 3 6.59 -8.65 -8.12
N ASP A 4 5.42 -8.96 -7.55
CA ASP A 4 4.69 -8.06 -6.69
C ASP A 4 5.53 -7.69 -5.47
N ALA A 5 5.40 -6.45 -5.02
CA ALA A 5 5.95 -6.02 -3.74
C ALA A 5 4.83 -6.07 -2.70
N LEU A 6 5.21 -6.35 -1.46
CA LEU A 6 4.25 -6.58 -0.41
C LEU A 6 4.78 -6.06 0.92
N ILE A 7 3.91 -5.37 1.67
CA ILE A 7 4.21 -4.91 3.03
C ILE A 7 3.06 -5.35 3.93
N ARG A 8 3.38 -5.96 5.07
CA ARG A 8 2.39 -6.25 6.10
C ARG A 8 2.78 -5.46 7.35
N VAL A 9 1.84 -4.69 7.90
CA VAL A 9 2.12 -3.81 9.03
C VAL A 9 0.91 -3.72 9.94
N ARG A 10 1.18 -3.63 11.25
CA ARG A 10 0.14 -3.35 12.24
C ARG A 10 -0.06 -1.83 12.32
N MET A 11 -1.32 -1.39 12.29
CA MET A 11 -1.64 0.03 12.40
C MET A 11 -1.40 0.52 13.82
N SER A 12 -0.48 1.47 13.95
CA SER A 12 -0.15 2.11 15.22
C SER A 12 -1.26 3.07 15.63
N GLN A 13 -1.40 3.27 16.95
CA GLN A 13 -2.28 4.30 17.51
C GLN A 13 -1.91 5.68 16.95
N ALA A 14 -0.64 5.91 16.62
CA ALA A 14 -0.18 7.17 16.05
C ALA A 14 -0.80 7.48 14.69
N TYR A 15 -1.35 6.49 14.00
CA TYR A 15 -2.01 6.67 12.69
C TYR A 15 -3.50 6.94 12.82
N ALA A 16 -4.05 6.86 14.03
CA ALA A 16 -5.46 7.15 14.27
C ALA A 16 -5.66 8.66 14.20
N HIS A 17 -6.09 9.12 13.04
CA HIS A 17 -6.28 10.55 12.77
C HIS A 17 -7.64 11.04 13.24
N TYR A 18 -8.67 10.20 13.17
CA TYR A 18 -10.04 10.54 13.54
C TYR A 18 -10.42 9.90 14.86
N GLY A 19 -11.55 10.35 15.43
CA GLY A 19 -12.08 9.75 16.64
C GLY A 19 -12.39 8.26 16.46
N GLY A 20 -12.47 7.52 17.58
CA GLY A 20 -12.75 6.08 17.55
C GLY A 20 -11.62 5.25 17.01
N ASP A 21 -10.38 5.74 17.06
CA ASP A 21 -9.18 5.06 16.61
C ASP A 21 -9.14 4.81 15.10
N LEU A 22 -9.92 5.57 14.33
CA LEU A 22 -9.99 5.43 12.88
C LEU A 22 -8.72 5.97 12.23
N VAL A 23 -8.09 5.12 11.42
CA VAL A 23 -6.86 5.45 10.70
C VAL A 23 -7.19 6.22 9.42
N ASP A 24 -6.39 7.26 9.15
CA ASP A 24 -6.52 8.08 7.96
C ASP A 24 -6.20 7.25 6.70
N GLY A 25 -7.01 7.43 5.67
CA GLY A 25 -6.76 6.83 4.35
C GLY A 25 -5.40 7.21 3.77
N ALA A 26 -4.85 8.37 4.16
CA ALA A 26 -3.52 8.79 3.75
C ALA A 26 -2.45 7.76 4.14
N LYS A 27 -2.66 6.99 5.21
CA LYS A 27 -1.73 5.93 5.60
C LYS A 27 -1.66 4.84 4.55
N MET A 28 -2.78 4.51 3.92
CA MET A 28 -2.80 3.52 2.82
C MET A 28 -2.01 4.05 1.63
N MET A 29 -2.14 5.34 1.33
CA MET A 29 -1.37 5.97 0.27
C MET A 29 0.13 5.94 0.55
N GLN A 30 0.53 6.11 1.80
CA GLN A 30 1.94 6.01 2.19
C GLN A 30 2.47 4.59 1.94
N LEU A 31 1.69 3.57 2.29
CA LEU A 31 2.09 2.18 2.02
C LEU A 31 2.24 1.94 0.52
N PHE A 32 1.32 2.45 -0.29
CA PHE A 32 1.40 2.31 -1.74
C PHE A 32 2.64 3.02 -2.30
N GLY A 33 3.00 4.17 -1.73
CA GLY A 33 4.22 4.88 -2.12
C GLY A 33 5.48 4.06 -1.84
N ASP A 34 5.55 3.43 -0.67
CA ASP A 34 6.68 2.58 -0.31
C ASP A 34 6.77 1.35 -1.23
N ILE A 35 5.63 0.76 -1.54
CA ILE A 35 5.57 -0.36 -2.49
C ILE A 35 6.02 0.06 -3.87
N ALA A 36 5.56 1.22 -4.34
CA ALA A 36 5.95 1.75 -5.65
C ALA A 36 7.46 1.94 -5.73
N THR A 37 8.05 2.50 -4.67
CA THR A 37 9.49 2.73 -4.61
C THR A 37 10.26 1.42 -4.68
N GLU A 38 9.81 0.40 -3.94
CA GLU A 38 10.47 -0.91 -4.00
C GLU A 38 10.38 -1.52 -5.40
N LEU A 39 9.22 -1.42 -6.04
CA LEU A 39 9.05 -1.91 -7.41
C LEU A 39 10.01 -1.22 -8.38
N LEU A 40 10.16 0.10 -8.24
CA LEU A 40 11.07 0.86 -9.10
C LEU A 40 12.53 0.46 -8.86
N ILE A 41 12.92 0.27 -7.60
CA ILE A 41 14.27 -0.15 -7.27
C ILE A 41 14.56 -1.52 -7.89
N ARG A 42 13.62 -2.45 -7.81
CA ARG A 42 13.80 -3.79 -8.38
C ARG A 42 13.82 -3.76 -9.91
N HIS A 43 12.96 -2.95 -10.51
CA HIS A 43 12.83 -2.90 -11.96
C HIS A 43 13.96 -2.09 -12.61
N ASP A 44 14.29 -0.92 -12.06
CA ASP A 44 15.16 0.04 -12.70
C ASP A 44 16.47 0.32 -11.97
N GLY A 45 16.59 -0.09 -10.71
CA GLY A 45 17.76 0.23 -9.90
C GLY A 45 17.78 1.69 -9.46
N ASP A 46 16.61 2.32 -9.38
CA ASP A 46 16.46 3.72 -9.00
C ASP A 46 15.13 3.91 -8.28
N GLU A 47 15.07 4.84 -7.35
CA GLU A 47 13.84 5.12 -6.61
C GLU A 47 12.73 5.72 -7.48
N GLY A 48 13.15 6.44 -8.52
CA GLY A 48 12.20 7.14 -9.38
C GLY A 48 11.34 8.16 -8.64
N LEU A 49 10.21 8.51 -9.23
CA LEU A 49 9.26 9.44 -8.63
C LEU A 49 7.84 8.97 -8.91
N PHE A 50 6.99 9.07 -7.91
CA PHE A 50 5.57 8.83 -8.08
C PHE A 50 4.95 10.14 -8.57
N VAL A 51 4.38 10.16 -9.77
CA VAL A 51 3.92 11.41 -10.37
C VAL A 51 2.41 11.61 -10.29
N ALA A 52 1.61 10.55 -10.29
CA ALA A 52 0.17 10.72 -10.25
C ALA A 52 -0.55 9.44 -9.87
N TYR A 53 -1.63 9.58 -9.11
CA TYR A 53 -2.66 8.53 -8.99
C TYR A 53 -3.78 8.91 -9.94
N ASP A 54 -4.29 7.96 -10.69
CA ASP A 54 -5.47 8.18 -11.54
C ASP A 54 -6.73 7.58 -10.91
N MET A 55 -6.59 6.75 -9.88
CA MET A 55 -7.72 6.22 -9.14
C MET A 55 -7.26 5.89 -7.71
N VAL A 56 -8.09 6.27 -6.74
CA VAL A 56 -7.93 5.89 -5.35
C VAL A 56 -9.32 5.61 -4.79
N GLU A 57 -9.52 4.44 -4.21
CA GLU A 57 -10.77 4.09 -3.55
C GLU A 57 -10.51 3.59 -2.14
N PHE A 58 -11.28 4.08 -1.19
CA PHE A 58 -11.30 3.59 0.18
C PHE A 58 -12.57 2.78 0.35
N ARG A 59 -12.41 1.48 0.63
CA ARG A 59 -13.51 0.53 0.56
C ARG A 59 -14.02 0.09 1.93
N ALA A 60 -13.19 0.17 2.96
CA ALA A 60 -13.56 -0.25 4.31
C ALA A 60 -12.72 0.51 5.33
N PRO A 61 -13.26 0.74 6.55
CA PRO A 61 -12.50 1.46 7.58
C PRO A 61 -11.35 0.63 8.15
N VAL A 62 -10.30 1.33 8.57
CA VAL A 62 -9.13 0.73 9.21
C VAL A 62 -8.97 1.40 10.58
N PHE A 63 -8.68 0.60 11.60
CA PHE A 63 -8.54 1.10 12.97
C PHE A 63 -7.16 0.75 13.51
N ALA A 64 -6.72 1.54 14.50
CA ALA A 64 -5.49 1.23 15.23
C ALA A 64 -5.56 -0.20 15.76
N GLY A 65 -4.49 -0.95 15.58
CA GLY A 65 -4.43 -2.36 15.97
C GLY A 65 -4.74 -3.34 14.84
N ASP A 66 -5.35 -2.87 13.75
CA ASP A 66 -5.61 -3.71 12.60
C ASP A 66 -4.29 -4.05 11.88
N TYR A 67 -4.21 -5.23 11.29
CA TYR A 67 -3.09 -5.61 10.43
C TYR A 67 -3.47 -5.45 8.98
N ILE A 68 -2.66 -4.70 8.25
CA ILE A 68 -2.88 -4.40 6.84
C ILE A 68 -1.77 -5.03 6.02
N GLU A 69 -2.18 -5.71 4.96
CA GLU A 69 -1.25 -6.23 3.95
C GLU A 69 -1.50 -5.47 2.66
N ALA A 70 -0.52 -4.67 2.28
CA ALA A 70 -0.57 -3.89 1.04
C ALA A 70 0.33 -4.56 0.00
N ARG A 71 -0.12 -4.57 -1.24
CA ARG A 71 0.65 -5.14 -2.35
C ARG A 71 0.49 -4.29 -3.58
N GLY A 72 1.47 -4.39 -4.47
CA GLY A 72 1.41 -3.69 -5.74
C GLY A 72 2.27 -4.34 -6.78
N ARG A 73 2.04 -3.95 -8.03
CA ARG A 73 2.79 -4.49 -9.16
C ARG A 73 2.85 -3.47 -10.27
N ILE A 74 3.86 -3.60 -11.12
CA ILE A 74 3.94 -2.83 -12.35
C ILE A 74 3.04 -3.52 -13.37
N THR A 75 2.07 -2.78 -13.89
CA THR A 75 1.12 -3.31 -14.89
C THR A 75 1.57 -2.99 -16.30
N ARG A 76 2.38 -1.94 -16.48
CA ARG A 76 2.89 -1.56 -17.79
C ARG A 76 4.16 -0.73 -17.64
N ALA A 77 5.19 -1.06 -18.40
CA ALA A 77 6.42 -0.29 -18.47
C ALA A 77 6.52 0.41 -19.81
N GLY A 78 6.47 1.73 -19.82
CA GLY A 78 6.70 2.56 -20.98
C GLY A 78 8.16 2.94 -21.09
N ASN A 79 8.45 3.96 -21.90
CA ASN A 79 9.83 4.43 -22.09
C ASN A 79 10.44 4.93 -20.77
N THR A 80 9.73 5.79 -20.06
CA THR A 80 10.13 6.28 -18.73
C THR A 80 9.05 6.05 -17.68
N SER A 81 7.83 5.70 -18.08
CA SER A 81 6.70 5.54 -17.18
C SER A 81 6.56 4.10 -16.70
N ARG A 82 6.08 3.96 -15.46
CA ARG A 82 5.76 2.67 -14.85
C ARG A 82 4.34 2.78 -14.27
N ALA A 83 3.38 2.20 -14.99
CA ALA A 83 2.01 2.15 -14.49
C ALA A 83 1.92 1.05 -13.43
N MET A 84 1.21 1.32 -12.34
CA MET A 84 1.14 0.41 -11.20
C MET A 84 -0.27 0.27 -10.68
N SER A 85 -0.53 -0.87 -10.06
CA SER A 85 -1.78 -1.20 -9.40
C SER A 85 -1.49 -1.61 -7.96
N PHE A 86 -2.31 -1.14 -7.01
CA PHE A 86 -2.13 -1.36 -5.59
C PHE A 86 -3.41 -1.81 -4.93
N GLU A 87 -3.29 -2.67 -3.92
CA GLU A 87 -4.40 -3.12 -3.07
C GLU A 87 -3.92 -3.23 -1.64
N ALA A 88 -4.78 -2.87 -0.70
CA ALA A 88 -4.52 -3.05 0.72
C ALA A 88 -5.65 -3.86 1.34
N PHE A 89 -5.30 -4.89 2.09
CA PHE A 89 -6.24 -5.80 2.72
C PHE A 89 -6.05 -5.80 4.22
N LYS A 90 -7.17 -5.83 4.95
CA LYS A 90 -7.15 -6.10 6.38
C LYS A 90 -7.10 -7.62 6.54
N VAL A 91 -6.11 -8.12 7.27
CA VAL A 91 -5.92 -9.57 7.49
C VAL A 91 -6.14 -9.97 8.93
N ALA A 92 -6.08 -9.01 9.87
CA ALA A 92 -6.46 -9.22 11.26
C ALA A 92 -7.01 -7.90 11.77
N GLU A 93 -7.95 -7.94 12.71
CA GLU A 93 -8.56 -6.71 13.20
C GLU A 93 -8.66 -6.66 14.71
N ALA A 94 -8.52 -5.45 15.25
CA ALA A 94 -8.75 -5.18 16.66
C ALA A 94 -10.25 -5.34 16.95
N GLY A 95 -10.58 -5.95 18.07
CA GLY A 95 -11.97 -6.17 18.44
C GLY A 95 -12.71 -4.91 18.86
N ARG A 96 -11.96 -3.91 19.36
CA ARG A 96 -12.50 -2.64 19.83
C ARG A 96 -13.63 -2.80 20.82
N ASP A 97 -13.45 -3.73 21.75
CA ASP A 97 -14.42 -4.09 22.78
C ASP A 97 -13.95 -3.52 24.11
N GLU A 98 -14.68 -2.55 24.66
CA GLU A 98 -14.29 -1.90 25.91
C GLU A 98 -14.27 -2.89 27.08
N ALA A 99 -15.14 -3.91 27.05
CA ALA A 99 -15.19 -4.93 28.10
C ALA A 99 -14.05 -5.94 28.00
N ASP A 100 -13.43 -6.04 26.82
CA ASP A 100 -12.35 -6.99 26.57
C ASP A 100 -11.35 -6.34 25.60
N PRO A 101 -10.51 -5.40 26.09
CA PRO A 101 -9.70 -4.54 25.21
C PRO A 101 -8.65 -5.27 24.39
N SER A 102 -8.25 -6.48 24.79
CA SER A 102 -7.22 -7.23 24.04
C SER A 102 -7.83 -8.15 22.99
N ARG A 103 -9.15 -8.18 22.85
CA ARG A 103 -9.79 -9.03 21.85
C ARG A 103 -9.41 -8.59 20.45
N ALA A 104 -9.09 -9.58 19.61
CA ALA A 104 -8.71 -9.34 18.23
C ALA A 104 -9.02 -10.59 17.40
N TYR A 105 -9.12 -10.43 16.09
CA TYR A 105 -9.54 -11.50 15.20
C TYR A 105 -8.59 -11.64 14.02
N ALA A 106 -8.13 -12.85 13.74
CA ALA A 106 -7.54 -13.17 12.45
C ALA A 106 -8.70 -13.39 11.47
N LEU A 107 -8.64 -12.72 10.33
CA LEU A 107 -9.72 -12.82 9.33
C LEU A 107 -9.44 -13.98 8.38
N GLU A 108 -10.40 -14.91 8.24
CA GLU A 108 -10.29 -15.98 7.26
C GLU A 108 -10.31 -15.41 5.84
N GLU A 109 -11.19 -14.44 5.62
CA GLU A 109 -11.30 -13.74 4.35
C GLU A 109 -10.75 -12.32 4.52
N PRO A 110 -9.57 -12.00 3.95
CA PRO A 110 -9.06 -10.64 3.99
C PRO A 110 -10.07 -9.67 3.38
N VAL A 111 -10.15 -8.47 3.96
CA VAL A 111 -11.10 -7.44 3.53
C VAL A 111 -10.33 -6.37 2.75
N LEU A 112 -10.72 -6.12 1.51
CA LEU A 112 -10.15 -5.04 0.71
C LEU A 112 -10.53 -3.71 1.36
N VAL A 113 -9.54 -2.97 1.84
CA VAL A 113 -9.77 -1.68 2.51
C VAL A 113 -9.48 -0.49 1.61
N ALA A 114 -8.56 -0.65 0.66
CA ALA A 114 -8.21 0.43 -0.28
C ALA A 114 -7.60 -0.16 -1.53
N ARG A 115 -7.77 0.54 -2.65
CA ARG A 115 -7.08 0.19 -3.89
C ARG A 115 -6.77 1.46 -4.67
N ALA A 116 -5.76 1.40 -5.51
CA ALA A 116 -5.33 2.54 -6.30
C ALA A 116 -4.61 2.09 -7.56
N THR A 117 -4.58 2.98 -8.55
CA THR A 117 -3.71 2.87 -9.69
C THR A 117 -2.97 4.19 -9.86
N GLY A 118 -1.76 4.13 -10.36
CA GLY A 118 -0.96 5.33 -10.52
C GLY A 118 0.20 5.12 -11.47
N THR A 119 0.98 6.18 -11.64
CA THR A 119 2.11 6.18 -12.56
C THR A 119 3.33 6.77 -11.89
N CYS A 120 4.43 6.04 -11.99
CA CYS A 120 5.75 6.51 -11.58
C CYS A 120 6.62 6.74 -12.81
N VAL A 121 7.69 7.49 -12.65
CA VAL A 121 8.61 7.82 -13.74
C VAL A 121 10.04 7.58 -13.30
N VAL A 122 10.83 6.95 -14.17
CA VAL A 122 12.28 6.82 -14.01
C VAL A 122 12.91 7.38 -15.28
N PRO A 123 13.62 8.51 -15.19
CA PRO A 123 14.29 9.08 -16.38
C PRO A 123 15.25 8.08 -17.00
N LYS A 124 15.46 8.18 -18.31
CA LYS A 124 16.29 7.24 -19.06
C LYS A 124 17.68 7.08 -18.47
N ASP A 125 18.32 8.17 -18.09
CA ASP A 125 19.67 8.15 -17.52
C ASP A 125 19.73 7.57 -16.12
N LYS A 126 18.58 7.35 -15.47
CA LYS A 126 18.48 6.74 -14.15
C LYS A 126 18.09 5.27 -14.22
N GLN A 127 17.78 4.76 -15.37
CA GLN A 127 17.44 3.34 -15.56
C GLN A 127 18.72 2.53 -15.57
N ARG A 128 19.22 2.23 -14.39
CA ARG A 128 20.54 1.62 -14.18
C ARG A 128 20.50 0.11 -14.32
N ARG A 129 19.31 -0.46 -14.12
CA ARG A 129 19.09 -1.88 -14.27
C ARG A 129 18.22 -2.07 -15.49
N LYS A 130 18.67 -2.89 -16.44
CA LYS A 130 17.83 -3.21 -17.59
C LYS A 130 16.69 -4.08 -17.08
N GLY A 131 15.46 -3.67 -17.33
CA GLY A 131 14.27 -4.37 -16.85
C GLY A 131 14.31 -5.85 -17.20
N ASP A 132 14.10 -6.67 -16.22
CA ASP A 132 14.10 -8.13 -16.38
C ASP A 132 12.81 -8.63 -17.00
#